data_8ed42e46ae199f85406b58e6a0ffb863
#
_entry.id   8ed42e46ae199f85406b58e6a0ffb863
#
_cell.length_a   1.000
_cell.length_b   1.000
_cell.length_c   1.000
_cell.angle_alpha   90.00
_cell.angle_beta   90.00
_cell.angle_gamma   90.00
#
_symmetry.space_group_name_H-M   'P 1'
#
loop_
_entity.id
_entity.type
_entity.pdbx_description
1 polymer ?
#
loop_
_entity_poly.entity_id
_entity_poly.type
_entity_poly.pdbx_seq_one_letter_code
_entity_poly.pdbx_strand_id
1 'polypeptide(L)'
;METYRMKGIYGEGDVYVLKTIEDWDEYEKLCRERNSDFLKYNPNFFSLKEDFEKYIGKVWQDKEQLRYTYNDEPVYVEYKVIAIEDNNPMMDWYWIVQNVDDDRDVKSILANSCDLKNGIKIK
;
A
#
# COMPACT_ATOMS: atom_id res chain seq x y z
N MET A 1 2.34 14.18 -5.66
CA MET A 1 2.91 12.97 -5.01
C MET A 1 3.71 13.41 -3.79
N GLU A 2 3.43 12.80 -2.66
CA GLU A 2 4.15 13.08 -1.41
C GLU A 2 5.47 12.31 -1.37
N THR A 3 6.50 12.92 -0.77
CA THR A 3 7.80 12.27 -0.53
C THR A 3 8.35 12.70 0.83
N TYR A 4 9.11 11.81 1.46
CA TYR A 4 9.88 12.16 2.64
C TYR A 4 11.19 11.37 2.68
N ARG A 5 12.17 11.89 3.43
CA ARG A 5 13.46 11.22 3.63
C ARG A 5 13.36 10.19 4.74
N MET A 6 13.92 9.01 4.50
CA MET A 6 14.01 7.98 5.50
C MET A 6 15.43 7.39 5.52
N LYS A 7 15.93 7.09 6.71
CA LYS A 7 17.19 6.37 6.90
C LYS A 7 16.86 4.91 7.20
N GLY A 8 17.22 4.02 6.29
CA GLY A 8 17.08 2.58 6.46
C GLY A 8 18.43 1.90 6.69
N ILE A 9 18.39 0.58 6.81
CA ILE A 9 19.61 -0.24 6.98
C ILE A 9 20.52 -0.20 5.73
N TYR A 10 19.96 0.13 4.58
CA TYR A 10 20.67 0.23 3.31
C TYR A 10 21.06 1.65 2.94
N GLY A 11 20.88 2.62 3.86
CA GLY A 11 21.24 4.01 3.65
C GLY A 11 20.04 4.96 3.69
N GLU A 12 20.25 6.19 3.27
CA GLU A 12 19.18 7.19 3.16
C GLU A 12 18.59 7.20 1.75
N GLY A 13 17.28 7.39 1.67
CA GLY A 13 16.58 7.55 0.40
C GLY A 13 15.23 8.20 0.59
N ASP A 14 14.59 8.51 -0.53
CA ASP A 14 13.26 9.08 -0.55
C ASP A 14 12.21 7.97 -0.46
N VAL A 15 11.18 8.21 0.34
CA VAL A 15 9.98 7.39 0.37
C VAL A 15 8.91 8.12 -0.43
N TYR A 16 8.34 7.44 -1.41
CA TYR A 16 7.30 7.98 -2.27
C TYR A 16 5.94 7.41 -1.84
N VAL A 17 4.99 8.31 -1.62
CA VAL A 17 3.63 7.98 -1.19
C VAL A 17 2.68 8.28 -2.33
N LEU A 18 2.06 7.24 -2.88
CA LEU A 18 1.18 7.31 -4.03
C LEU A 18 -0.27 7.08 -3.57
N LYS A 19 -1.12 8.08 -3.76
CA LYS A 19 -2.53 8.06 -3.35
C LYS A 19 -3.51 8.00 -4.52
N THR A 20 -3.06 8.37 -5.72
CA THR A 20 -3.90 8.45 -6.93
C THR A 20 -3.20 7.81 -8.12
N ILE A 21 -3.96 7.55 -9.18
CA ILE A 21 -3.40 7.05 -10.44
C ILE A 21 -2.41 8.06 -11.04
N GLU A 22 -2.70 9.34 -10.90
CA GLU A 22 -1.81 10.42 -11.34
C GLU A 22 -0.48 10.39 -10.59
N ASP A 23 -0.51 10.10 -9.29
CA ASP A 23 0.70 9.91 -8.49
C ASP A 23 1.53 8.74 -9.03
N TRP A 24 0.86 7.63 -9.37
CA TRP A 24 1.53 6.47 -9.93
C TRP A 24 2.23 6.80 -11.24
N ASP A 25 1.53 7.48 -12.15
CA ASP A 25 2.06 7.87 -13.46
C ASP A 25 3.26 8.82 -13.32
N GLU A 26 3.18 9.77 -12.39
CA GLU A 26 4.28 10.68 -12.06
C GLU A 26 5.50 9.92 -11.53
N TYR A 27 5.27 8.98 -10.62
CA TYR A 27 6.33 8.14 -10.06
C TYR A 27 7.01 7.29 -11.14
N GLU A 28 6.24 6.63 -11.99
CA GLU A 28 6.78 5.84 -13.10
C GLU A 28 7.64 6.68 -14.03
N LYS A 29 7.16 7.83 -14.42
CA LYS A 29 7.90 8.76 -15.26
C LYS A 29 9.22 9.18 -14.61
N LEU A 30 9.19 9.53 -13.33
CA LEU A 30 10.37 9.92 -12.57
C LEU A 30 11.41 8.80 -12.53
N CYS A 31 10.99 7.56 -12.28
CA CYS A 31 11.88 6.41 -12.22
C CYS A 31 12.50 6.09 -13.57
N ARG A 32 11.72 6.18 -14.65
CA ARG A 32 12.21 5.95 -16.01
C ARG A 32 13.22 7.02 -16.45
N GLU A 33 13.01 8.27 -16.07
CA GLU A 33 13.93 9.37 -16.36
C GLU A 33 15.26 9.22 -15.59
N ARG A 34 15.21 8.74 -14.34
CA ARG A 34 16.38 8.58 -13.49
C ARG A 34 17.14 7.28 -13.73
N ASN A 35 16.45 6.25 -14.18
CA ASN A 35 17.02 4.91 -14.34
C ASN A 35 16.41 4.21 -15.57
N SER A 36 17.20 4.11 -16.64
CA SER A 36 16.77 3.44 -17.88
C SER A 36 16.51 1.94 -17.71
N ASP A 37 17.10 1.32 -16.67
CA ASP A 37 16.92 -0.10 -16.35
C ASP A 37 15.80 -0.32 -15.31
N PHE A 38 14.93 0.65 -15.12
CA PHE A 38 13.89 0.63 -14.09
C PHE A 38 13.09 -0.68 -14.04
N LEU A 39 12.61 -1.16 -15.18
CA LEU A 39 11.83 -2.39 -15.23
C LEU A 39 12.67 -3.65 -14.97
N LYS A 40 13.97 -3.61 -15.25
CA LYS A 40 14.89 -4.71 -14.94
C LYS A 40 15.03 -4.90 -13.42
N TYR A 41 15.09 -3.80 -12.67
CA TYR A 41 15.19 -3.83 -11.22
C TYR A 41 13.83 -3.89 -10.51
N ASN A 42 12.74 -3.65 -11.23
CA ASN A 42 11.37 -3.66 -10.72
C ASN A 42 10.45 -4.50 -11.63
N PRO A 43 10.71 -5.82 -11.77
CA PRO A 43 9.98 -6.66 -12.74
C PRO A 43 8.49 -6.78 -12.44
N ASN A 44 8.08 -6.56 -11.17
CA ASN A 44 6.69 -6.65 -10.74
C ASN A 44 5.94 -5.30 -10.76
N PHE A 45 6.56 -4.26 -11.30
CA PHE A 45 6.00 -2.90 -11.27
C PHE A 45 4.59 -2.82 -11.87
N PHE A 46 4.37 -3.43 -13.02
CA PHE A 46 3.06 -3.40 -13.67
C PHE A 46 2.01 -4.24 -12.93
N SER A 47 2.42 -5.32 -12.29
CA SER A 47 1.51 -6.09 -11.43
C SER A 47 1.06 -5.27 -10.23
N LEU A 48 1.98 -4.52 -9.61
CA LEU A 48 1.65 -3.60 -8.52
C LEU A 48 0.75 -2.47 -8.97
N LYS A 49 0.93 -1.95 -10.19
CA LYS A 49 0.05 -0.93 -10.76
C LYS A 49 -1.39 -1.45 -10.92
N GLU A 50 -1.55 -2.66 -11.44
CA GLU A 50 -2.86 -3.30 -11.57
C GLU A 50 -3.53 -3.47 -10.20
N ASP A 51 -2.77 -3.91 -9.20
CA ASP A 51 -3.25 -4.04 -7.83
C ASP A 51 -3.62 -2.67 -7.24
N PHE A 52 -2.80 -1.66 -7.47
CA PHE A 52 -3.07 -0.29 -7.03
C PHE A 52 -4.40 0.22 -7.59
N GLU A 53 -4.63 0.09 -8.89
CA GLU A 53 -5.87 0.51 -9.54
C GLU A 53 -7.09 -0.24 -8.97
N LYS A 54 -6.90 -1.50 -8.60
CA LYS A 54 -7.96 -2.35 -8.05
C LYS A 54 -8.27 -2.04 -6.59
N TYR A 55 -7.24 -1.76 -5.77
CA TYR A 55 -7.38 -1.70 -4.31
C TYR A 55 -7.48 -0.29 -3.75
N ILE A 56 -6.91 0.72 -4.40
CA ILE A 56 -6.92 2.09 -3.86
C ILE A 56 -8.36 2.57 -3.60
N GLY A 57 -8.60 3.08 -2.41
CA GLY A 57 -9.92 3.54 -1.98
C GLY A 57 -10.92 2.44 -1.63
N LYS A 58 -10.55 1.18 -1.77
CA LYS A 58 -11.43 0.05 -1.42
C LYS A 58 -11.32 -0.30 0.07
N VAL A 59 -12.40 -0.86 0.58
CA VAL A 59 -12.50 -1.32 1.97
C VAL A 59 -12.36 -2.83 2.01
N TRP A 60 -11.63 -3.34 2.98
CA TRP A 60 -11.48 -4.77 3.22
C TRP A 60 -11.62 -5.11 4.71
N GLN A 61 -11.92 -6.37 5.00
CA GLN A 61 -12.06 -6.86 6.37
C GLN A 61 -10.74 -7.44 6.86
N ASP A 62 -10.32 -7.05 8.05
CA ASP A 62 -9.21 -7.70 8.75
C ASP A 62 -9.72 -8.97 9.43
N LYS A 63 -9.37 -10.12 8.87
CA LYS A 63 -9.82 -11.43 9.36
C LYS A 63 -9.27 -11.81 10.73
N GLU A 64 -8.22 -11.14 11.18
CA GLU A 64 -7.61 -11.37 12.49
C GLU A 64 -8.26 -10.53 13.59
N GLN A 65 -9.11 -9.55 13.24
CA GLN A 65 -9.77 -8.67 14.19
C GLN A 65 -11.27 -8.88 14.20
N LEU A 66 -11.71 -10.01 14.73
CA LEU A 66 -13.12 -10.29 14.95
C LEU A 66 -13.63 -9.59 16.21
N ARG A 67 -14.72 -8.88 16.07
CA ARG A 67 -15.44 -8.25 17.18
C ARG A 67 -16.91 -8.69 17.16
N TYR A 68 -17.62 -8.44 18.25
CA TYR A 68 -19.04 -8.75 18.37
C TYR A 68 -19.81 -7.47 18.64
N THR A 69 -20.94 -7.31 17.94
CA THR A 69 -21.87 -6.21 18.20
C THR A 69 -22.61 -6.42 19.52
N TYR A 70 -23.37 -5.43 19.94
CA TYR A 70 -24.22 -5.51 21.11
C TYR A 70 -25.21 -6.69 21.05
N ASN A 71 -25.61 -7.11 19.85
CA ASN A 71 -26.52 -8.23 19.61
C ASN A 71 -25.77 -9.56 19.35
N ASP A 72 -24.51 -9.68 19.74
CA ASP A 72 -23.64 -10.85 19.53
C ASP A 72 -23.44 -11.24 18.06
N GLU A 73 -23.57 -10.28 17.15
CA GLU A 73 -23.28 -10.50 15.74
C GLU A 73 -21.77 -10.35 15.47
N PRO A 74 -21.15 -11.30 14.76
CA PRO A 74 -19.73 -11.19 14.43
C PRO A 74 -19.48 -10.07 13.40
N VAL A 75 -18.51 -9.20 13.70
CA VAL A 75 -18.11 -8.10 12.82
C VAL A 75 -16.58 -8.05 12.79
N TYR A 76 -16.02 -7.95 11.59
CA TYR A 76 -14.60 -7.72 11.41
C TYR A 76 -14.30 -6.22 11.33
N VAL A 77 -13.14 -5.83 11.88
CA VAL A 77 -12.65 -4.47 11.71
C VAL A 77 -12.37 -4.24 10.22
N GLU A 78 -12.80 -3.10 9.72
CA GLU A 78 -12.66 -2.76 8.30
C GLU A 78 -11.64 -1.66 8.10
N TYR A 79 -10.81 -1.82 7.06
CA TYR A 79 -9.77 -0.88 6.67
C TYR A 79 -9.96 -0.45 5.22
N LYS A 80 -9.69 0.82 4.95
CA LYS A 80 -9.65 1.39 3.62
C LYS A 80 -8.20 1.52 3.17
N VAL A 81 -7.90 1.09 1.95
CA VAL A 81 -6.59 1.31 1.34
C VAL A 81 -6.48 2.78 0.93
N ILE A 82 -5.56 3.51 1.53
CA ILE A 82 -5.42 4.96 1.32
C ILE A 82 -4.19 5.35 0.49
N ALA A 83 -3.17 4.50 0.47
CA ALA A 83 -1.94 4.78 -0.27
C ALA A 83 -1.13 3.50 -0.48
N ILE A 84 -0.16 3.58 -1.37
CA ILE A 84 0.97 2.65 -1.43
C ILE A 84 2.26 3.45 -1.26
N GLU A 85 3.19 2.93 -0.49
CA GLU A 85 4.51 3.53 -0.30
C GLU A 85 5.59 2.69 -0.98
N ASP A 86 6.43 3.34 -1.79
CA ASP A 86 7.71 2.80 -2.18
C ASP A 86 8.75 3.23 -1.14
N ASN A 87 9.11 2.30 -0.27
CA ASN A 87 10.12 2.53 0.76
C ASN A 87 11.51 2.27 0.17
N ASN A 88 12.02 3.23 -0.59
CA ASN A 88 13.25 3.13 -1.34
C ASN A 88 14.47 2.71 -0.49
N PRO A 89 14.70 3.24 0.74
CA PRO A 89 15.82 2.80 1.58
C PRO A 89 15.75 1.32 1.98
N MET A 90 14.55 0.76 2.06
CA MET A 90 14.29 -0.64 2.40
C MET A 90 14.04 -1.51 1.16
N MET A 91 13.90 -0.88 -0.01
CA MET A 91 13.60 -1.53 -1.28
C MET A 91 12.29 -2.36 -1.28
N ASP A 92 11.31 -1.93 -0.48
CA ASP A 92 10.02 -2.59 -0.32
C ASP A 92 8.85 -1.67 -0.64
N TRP A 93 7.73 -2.28 -1.01
CA TRP A 93 6.46 -1.60 -1.22
C TRP A 93 5.49 -1.98 -0.11
N TYR A 94 4.76 -0.98 0.42
CA TYR A 94 3.79 -1.17 1.49
C TYR A 94 2.44 -0.56 1.14
N TRP A 95 1.38 -1.34 1.30
CA TRP A 95 0.03 -0.80 1.33
C TRP A 95 -0.18 -0.09 2.66
N ILE A 96 -0.76 1.11 2.60
CA ILE A 96 -1.15 1.86 3.78
C ILE A 96 -2.66 1.80 3.88
N VAL A 97 -3.14 1.29 5.00
CA VAL A 97 -4.56 1.08 5.25
C VAL A 97 -4.98 1.83 6.52
N GLN A 98 -6.18 2.35 6.52
CA GLN A 98 -6.74 3.14 7.62
C GLN A 98 -8.08 2.54 8.03
N ASN A 99 -8.26 2.36 9.36
CA ASN A 99 -9.52 1.90 9.93
C ASN A 99 -10.65 2.86 9.55
N VAL A 100 -11.76 2.33 9.02
CA VAL A 100 -12.89 3.15 8.58
C VAL A 100 -13.60 3.88 9.72
N ASP A 101 -13.49 3.36 10.95
CA ASP A 101 -14.10 3.92 12.17
C ASP A 101 -13.13 4.67 13.06
N ASP A 102 -11.83 4.58 12.81
CA ASP A 102 -10.79 5.26 13.60
C ASP A 102 -9.65 5.70 12.68
N ASP A 103 -9.61 6.98 12.35
CA ASP A 103 -8.61 7.57 11.46
C ASP A 103 -7.18 7.56 12.02
N ARG A 104 -7.02 7.29 13.32
CA ARG A 104 -5.71 7.16 13.96
C ARG A 104 -5.12 5.75 13.84
N ASP A 105 -5.95 4.75 13.55
CA ASP A 105 -5.52 3.37 13.33
C ASP A 105 -5.11 3.20 11.86
N VAL A 106 -3.82 3.41 11.60
CA VAL A 106 -3.20 3.29 10.28
C VAL A 106 -2.14 2.21 10.34
N LYS A 107 -2.16 1.30 9.37
CA LYS A 107 -1.24 0.16 9.30
C LYS A 107 -0.53 0.09 7.96
N SER A 108 0.67 -0.49 7.97
CA SER A 108 1.43 -0.84 6.77
C SER A 108 1.37 -2.34 6.53
N ILE A 109 1.15 -2.74 5.28
CA ILE A 109 1.14 -4.14 4.86
C ILE A 109 2.09 -4.29 3.68
N LEU A 110 3.02 -5.26 3.77
CA LEU A 110 3.98 -5.51 2.70
C LEU A 110 3.26 -5.95 1.42
N ALA A 111 3.42 -5.18 0.35
CA ALA A 111 2.66 -5.37 -0.88
C ALA A 111 3.02 -6.68 -1.61
N ASN A 112 4.30 -7.06 -1.58
CA ASN A 112 4.79 -8.22 -2.32
C ASN A 112 4.36 -9.58 -1.74
N SER A 113 4.07 -9.62 -0.44
CA SER A 113 3.56 -10.81 0.25
C SER A 113 2.13 -10.61 0.71
N CYS A 114 1.39 -9.81 -0.01
CA CYS A 114 0.17 -9.19 0.48
C CYS A 114 -1.01 -10.16 0.49
N ASP A 115 -1.58 -10.30 1.66
CA ASP A 115 -2.79 -11.07 1.89
C ASP A 115 -4.05 -10.43 1.30
N LEU A 116 -3.97 -9.20 0.78
CA LEU A 116 -5.06 -8.58 0.04
C LEU A 116 -5.47 -9.43 -1.18
N LYS A 117 -4.52 -10.20 -1.76
CA LYS A 117 -4.79 -11.15 -2.83
C LYS A 117 -5.29 -12.50 -2.32
N ASN A 118 -4.84 -12.94 -1.14
CA ASN A 118 -4.88 -14.36 -0.72
C ASN A 118 -5.83 -14.66 0.42
N GLY A 119 -6.65 -13.75 0.87
CA GLY A 119 -7.56 -14.10 1.93
C GLY A 119 -8.31 -12.95 2.58
N ILE A 120 -7.95 -11.73 2.27
CA ILE A 120 -8.67 -10.57 2.77
C ILE A 120 -9.74 -10.21 1.77
N LYS A 121 -10.98 -10.17 2.23
CA LYS A 121 -12.11 -9.83 1.39
C LYS A 121 -12.18 -8.33 1.19
N ILE A 122 -11.95 -7.90 -0.04
CA ILE A 122 -12.13 -6.51 -0.44
C ILE A 122 -13.61 -6.30 -0.77
N LYS A 123 -14.16 -5.28 -0.20
CA LYS A 123 -15.53 -4.85 -0.49
C LYS A 123 -15.60 -3.91 -1.67
#